data_1999183357c70975517b63388078404e
#
_entry.id   1999183357c70975517b63388078404e
#
_cell.length_a   1.000
_cell.length_b   1.000
_cell.length_c   1.000
_cell.angle_alpha   90.00
_cell.angle_beta   90.00
_cell.angle_gamma   90.00
#
_symmetry.space_group_name_H-M   'P 1'
#
loop_
_entity.id
_entity.type
_entity.pdbx_description
1 polymer ?
#
loop_
_entity_poly.entity_id
_entity_poly.type
_entity_poly.pdbx_seq_one_letter_code
_entity_poly.pdbx_strand_id
1 'polypeptide(L)'
;MAKTLNSRIPEGPVAEKWTNYKAHQRLVNPKNKLKLDVIVVGTGLAGASAAASLGEMGFNILNFCIQDSPRRAHSIAAQGGINAAKNYQNDGDSVYRLFYDTVKGGDYRAREANVYRLAEVSNDIIDQCVAQGVPFAREYGGMLANRSFGGAQVSRTFYAKGQTGQQLLLGAYSSLSCLLYTSDAADD
;
A
#
# COMPACT_ATOMS: atom_id res chain seq x y z
N MET A 1 16.84 32.14 11.40
CA MET A 1 15.64 31.38 11.82
C MET A 1 15.76 29.97 11.25
N ALA A 2 15.76 28.95 12.11
CA ALA A 2 15.74 27.58 11.66
C ALA A 2 14.43 27.34 10.88
N LYS A 3 14.52 26.85 9.63
CA LYS A 3 13.35 26.44 8.88
C LYS A 3 12.71 25.27 9.60
N THR A 4 11.57 25.48 10.24
CA THR A 4 10.75 24.39 10.76
C THR A 4 10.27 23.59 9.55
N LEU A 5 10.69 22.33 9.47
CA LEU A 5 10.20 21.39 8.44
C LEU A 5 8.71 21.14 8.69
N ASN A 6 7.87 21.92 8.05
CA ASN A 6 6.44 21.70 8.06
C ASN A 6 6.11 20.64 7.00
N SER A 7 5.51 19.53 7.43
CA SER A 7 5.05 18.46 6.54
C SER A 7 3.86 18.86 5.66
N ARG A 8 3.41 20.11 5.77
CA ARG A 8 2.24 20.65 5.06
C ARG A 8 0.96 19.81 5.24
N ILE A 9 0.85 19.15 6.38
CA ILE A 9 -0.37 18.44 6.74
C ILE A 9 -1.41 19.48 7.15
N PRO A 10 -2.61 19.51 6.54
CA PRO A 10 -3.66 20.46 6.88
C PRO A 10 -4.04 20.37 8.36
N GLU A 11 -4.53 21.45 8.90
CA GLU A 11 -5.14 21.49 10.22
C GLU A 11 -6.51 20.80 10.21
N GLY A 12 -7.03 20.51 11.40
CA GLY A 12 -8.35 19.90 11.58
C GLY A 12 -8.32 18.48 12.13
N PRO A 13 -9.47 17.82 12.22
CA PRO A 13 -9.58 16.46 12.71
C PRO A 13 -8.75 15.47 11.88
N VAL A 14 -8.16 14.47 12.52
CA VAL A 14 -7.27 13.50 11.84
C VAL A 14 -7.94 12.80 10.66
N ALA A 15 -9.23 12.50 10.77
CA ALA A 15 -10.01 11.85 9.72
C ALA A 15 -10.21 12.72 8.46
N GLU A 16 -10.12 14.03 8.57
CA GLU A 16 -10.36 14.97 7.47
C GLU A 16 -9.09 15.48 6.81
N LYS A 17 -7.92 15.31 7.47
CA LYS A 17 -6.66 15.91 7.02
C LYS A 17 -6.30 15.53 5.58
N TRP A 18 -6.43 14.27 5.20
CA TRP A 18 -6.13 13.82 3.84
C TRP A 18 -7.16 14.29 2.81
N THR A 19 -8.44 14.35 3.17
CA THR A 19 -9.49 14.90 2.31
C THR A 19 -9.24 16.38 2.04
N ASN A 20 -8.93 17.15 3.08
CA ASN A 20 -8.58 18.56 2.95
C ASN A 20 -7.30 18.74 2.12
N TYR A 21 -6.27 17.92 2.34
CA TYR A 21 -5.05 17.94 1.54
C TYR A 21 -5.33 17.72 0.06
N LYS A 22 -6.10 16.70 -0.30
CA LYS A 22 -6.47 16.41 -1.69
C LYS A 22 -7.28 17.53 -2.34
N ALA A 23 -8.21 18.13 -1.60
CA ALA A 23 -9.05 19.22 -2.10
C ALA A 23 -8.23 20.46 -2.51
N HIS A 24 -7.08 20.68 -1.89
CA HIS A 24 -6.19 21.81 -2.18
C HIS A 24 -5.06 21.46 -3.18
N GLN A 25 -4.97 20.22 -3.63
CA GLN A 25 -3.95 19.82 -4.59
C GLN A 25 -4.31 20.22 -6.02
N ARG A 26 -3.31 20.72 -6.75
CA ARG A 26 -3.45 20.95 -8.19
C ARG A 26 -3.46 19.62 -8.91
N LEU A 27 -4.57 19.31 -9.57
CA LEU A 27 -4.70 18.09 -10.35
C LEU A 27 -3.88 18.15 -11.64
N VAL A 28 -3.29 17.02 -12.00
CA VAL A 28 -2.64 16.84 -13.31
C VAL A 28 -3.72 16.61 -14.35
N ASN A 29 -3.70 17.40 -15.43
CA ASN A 29 -4.60 17.17 -16.55
C ASN A 29 -4.27 15.81 -17.19
N PRO A 30 -5.26 14.92 -17.44
CA PRO A 30 -5.03 13.61 -18.05
C PRO A 30 -4.21 13.63 -19.33
N LYS A 31 -4.34 14.70 -20.16
CA LYS A 31 -3.55 14.88 -21.39
C LYS A 31 -2.06 15.13 -21.15
N ASN A 32 -1.67 15.49 -19.93
CA ASN A 32 -0.28 15.77 -19.55
C ASN A 32 0.40 14.61 -18.81
N LYS A 33 -0.29 13.49 -18.56
CA LYS A 33 0.28 12.36 -17.83
C LYS A 33 1.56 11.83 -18.49
N LEU A 34 1.52 11.60 -19.79
CA LEU A 34 2.66 11.10 -20.59
C LEU A 34 3.83 12.08 -20.69
N LYS A 35 3.65 13.34 -20.27
CA LYS A 35 4.71 14.36 -20.23
C LYS A 35 5.43 14.42 -18.89
N LEU A 36 5.00 13.61 -17.93
CA LEU A 36 5.54 13.58 -16.57
C LEU A 36 6.25 12.25 -16.35
N ASP A 37 7.55 12.34 -16.12
CA ASP A 37 8.35 11.20 -15.69
C ASP A 37 8.29 11.11 -14.17
N VAL A 38 7.93 9.94 -13.66
CA VAL A 38 7.89 9.65 -12.23
C VAL A 38 9.03 8.70 -11.88
N ILE A 39 9.91 9.15 -11.03
CA ILE A 39 11.03 8.34 -10.55
C ILE A 39 10.60 7.62 -9.26
N VAL A 40 10.64 6.29 -9.29
CA VAL A 40 10.41 5.44 -8.13
C VAL A 40 11.74 4.77 -7.74
N VAL A 41 12.21 5.03 -6.54
CA VAL A 41 13.46 4.46 -6.03
C VAL A 41 13.16 3.30 -5.09
N GLY A 42 13.53 2.09 -5.51
CA GLY A 42 13.31 0.85 -4.79
C GLY A 42 12.23 -0.03 -5.44
N THR A 43 12.49 -1.34 -5.46
CA THR A 43 11.62 -2.37 -6.04
C THR A 43 11.10 -3.35 -4.99
N GLY A 44 11.11 -2.95 -3.71
CA GLY A 44 10.38 -3.67 -2.67
C GLY A 44 8.86 -3.53 -2.86
N LEU A 45 8.07 -4.11 -1.97
CA LEU A 45 6.61 -4.09 -2.08
C LEU A 45 6.05 -2.68 -2.31
N ALA A 46 6.53 -1.69 -1.56
CA ALA A 46 6.05 -0.31 -1.68
C ALA A 46 6.38 0.31 -3.05
N GLY A 47 7.64 0.17 -3.50
CA GLY A 47 8.07 0.74 -4.79
C GLY A 47 7.44 0.04 -5.98
N ALA A 48 7.39 -1.29 -5.99
CA ALA A 48 6.75 -2.06 -7.04
C ALA A 48 5.24 -1.76 -7.14
N SER A 49 4.53 -1.70 -6.00
CA SER A 49 3.11 -1.34 -5.99
C SER A 49 2.86 0.09 -6.48
N ALA A 50 3.70 1.04 -6.05
CA ALA A 50 3.58 2.43 -6.50
C ALA A 50 3.84 2.55 -8.01
N ALA A 51 4.90 1.90 -8.52
CA ALA A 51 5.23 1.91 -9.94
C ALA A 51 4.13 1.25 -10.78
N ALA A 52 3.62 0.08 -10.36
CA ALA A 52 2.51 -0.58 -11.05
C ALA A 52 1.26 0.30 -11.11
N SER A 53 0.83 0.85 -9.97
CA SER A 53 -0.38 1.69 -9.91
C SER A 53 -0.23 2.97 -10.74
N LEU A 54 0.91 3.61 -10.72
CA LEU A 54 1.15 4.81 -11.53
C LEU A 54 1.23 4.49 -13.02
N GLY A 55 1.83 3.34 -13.39
CA GLY A 55 1.87 2.86 -14.77
C GLY A 55 0.46 2.57 -15.30
N GLU A 56 -0.38 1.88 -14.53
CA GLU A 56 -1.79 1.66 -14.85
C GLU A 56 -2.58 2.96 -15.05
N MET A 57 -2.20 4.02 -14.34
CA MET A 57 -2.76 5.36 -14.53
C MET A 57 -2.23 6.08 -15.78
N GLY A 58 -1.24 5.51 -16.49
CA GLY A 58 -0.68 6.08 -17.72
C GLY A 58 0.41 7.11 -17.51
N PHE A 59 1.17 7.06 -16.41
CA PHE A 59 2.38 7.86 -16.23
C PHE A 59 3.62 7.14 -16.76
N ASN A 60 4.62 7.90 -17.22
CA ASN A 60 5.95 7.35 -17.50
C ASN A 60 6.67 7.08 -16.18
N ILE A 61 7.12 5.85 -15.99
CA ILE A 61 7.75 5.42 -14.74
C ILE A 61 9.19 4.98 -14.98
N LEU A 62 10.11 5.59 -14.21
CA LEU A 62 11.49 5.13 -14.09
C LEU A 62 11.66 4.49 -12.71
N ASN A 63 11.75 3.17 -12.67
CA ASN A 63 11.88 2.44 -11.40
C ASN A 63 13.31 1.91 -11.23
N PHE A 64 14.01 2.42 -10.21
CA PHE A 64 15.40 2.08 -9.92
C PHE A 64 15.50 1.05 -8.78
N CYS A 65 16.35 0.05 -8.99
CA CYS A 65 16.70 -0.96 -7.99
C CYS A 65 18.21 -1.03 -7.79
N ILE A 66 18.65 -1.05 -6.55
CA ILE A 66 20.07 -1.27 -6.22
C ILE A 66 20.46 -2.75 -6.25
N GLN A 67 19.48 -3.64 -6.13
CA GLN A 67 19.70 -5.08 -6.15
C GLN A 67 19.67 -5.61 -7.60
N ASP A 68 20.34 -6.70 -7.85
CA ASP A 68 20.31 -7.43 -9.13
C ASP A 68 18.98 -8.14 -9.40
N SER A 69 18.11 -8.21 -8.38
CA SER A 69 16.75 -8.74 -8.50
C SER A 69 15.81 -8.03 -7.53
N PRO A 70 14.63 -7.61 -8.01
CA PRO A 70 13.61 -7.01 -7.13
C PRO A 70 13.15 -7.96 -6.02
N ARG A 71 13.25 -9.27 -6.24
CA ARG A 71 12.92 -10.31 -5.24
C ARG A 71 13.89 -10.38 -4.05
N ARG A 72 14.99 -9.64 -4.06
CA ARG A 72 15.90 -9.50 -2.91
C ARG A 72 15.48 -8.41 -1.93
N ALA A 73 14.37 -7.76 -2.16
CA ALA A 73 13.82 -6.78 -1.23
C ALA A 73 13.45 -7.42 0.12
N HIS A 74 13.65 -6.68 1.20
CA HIS A 74 13.33 -7.17 2.56
C HIS A 74 11.87 -7.58 2.73
N SER A 75 10.96 -7.05 1.93
CA SER A 75 9.53 -7.42 1.92
C SER A 75 9.29 -8.93 1.82
N ILE A 76 10.19 -9.68 1.16
CA ILE A 76 10.08 -11.14 1.01
C ILE A 76 10.18 -11.87 2.36
N ALA A 77 10.81 -11.28 3.37
CA ALA A 77 10.98 -11.88 4.68
C ALA A 77 9.76 -11.75 5.59
N ALA A 78 8.77 -10.94 5.23
CA ALA A 78 7.55 -10.76 6.01
C ALA A 78 6.62 -11.97 5.87
N GLN A 79 6.31 -12.64 7.00
CA GLN A 79 5.57 -13.90 7.01
C GLN A 79 4.21 -13.80 7.67
N GLY A 80 4.05 -12.92 8.66
CA GLY A 80 2.91 -12.90 9.58
C GLY A 80 1.58 -12.58 8.91
N GLY A 81 1.54 -11.66 8.00
CA GLY A 81 0.35 -11.19 7.34
C GLY A 81 0.31 -9.67 7.18
N ILE A 82 -0.77 -9.18 6.63
CA ILE A 82 -1.05 -7.76 6.44
C ILE A 82 -2.38 -7.41 7.13
N ASN A 83 -2.42 -6.30 7.84
CA ASN A 83 -3.59 -5.85 8.58
C ASN A 83 -4.48 -4.94 7.73
N ALA A 84 -5.79 -5.18 7.77
CA ALA A 84 -6.80 -4.31 7.18
C ALA A 84 -8.09 -4.30 8.01
N ALA A 85 -8.75 -3.17 8.07
CA ALA A 85 -9.94 -2.95 8.89
C ALA A 85 -11.23 -3.43 8.18
N LYS A 86 -11.25 -4.68 7.69
CA LYS A 86 -12.43 -5.25 6.99
C LYS A 86 -13.55 -5.71 7.92
N ASN A 87 -13.25 -5.93 9.20
CA ASN A 87 -14.22 -6.32 10.23
C ASN A 87 -15.13 -7.51 9.81
N TYR A 88 -14.60 -8.49 9.13
CA TYR A 88 -15.38 -9.63 8.63
C TYR A 88 -16.07 -10.45 9.74
N GLN A 89 -15.46 -10.52 10.91
CA GLN A 89 -15.99 -11.27 12.04
C GLN A 89 -16.89 -10.42 12.96
N ASN A 90 -17.06 -9.13 12.62
CA ASN A 90 -17.84 -8.19 13.42
C ASN A 90 -17.40 -8.15 14.90
N ASP A 91 -16.09 -8.24 15.13
CA ASP A 91 -15.44 -8.25 16.45
C ASP A 91 -15.07 -6.86 16.96
N GLY A 92 -15.66 -5.83 16.37
CA GLY A 92 -15.50 -4.43 16.75
C GLY A 92 -14.25 -3.77 16.15
N ASP A 93 -13.72 -4.31 15.05
CA ASP A 93 -12.66 -3.63 14.32
C ASP A 93 -13.19 -2.43 13.51
N SER A 94 -12.32 -1.45 13.31
CA SER A 94 -12.63 -0.24 12.55
C SER A 94 -11.36 0.43 12.05
N VAL A 95 -11.50 1.34 11.10
CA VAL A 95 -10.42 2.21 10.61
C VAL A 95 -9.75 2.95 11.78
N TYR A 96 -10.55 3.51 12.69
CA TYR A 96 -10.02 4.23 13.84
C TYR A 96 -9.27 3.32 14.80
N ARG A 97 -9.74 2.10 15.03
CA ARG A 97 -9.06 1.12 15.88
C ARG A 97 -7.74 0.67 15.27
N LEU A 98 -7.70 0.40 13.97
CA LEU A 98 -6.45 0.07 13.25
C LEU A 98 -5.46 1.24 13.32
N PHE A 99 -5.93 2.46 13.13
CA PHE A 99 -5.13 3.66 13.28
C PHE A 99 -4.54 3.78 14.69
N TYR A 100 -5.37 3.68 15.72
CA TYR A 100 -4.95 3.81 17.11
C TYR A 100 -3.91 2.75 17.49
N ASP A 101 -4.17 1.49 17.16
CA ASP A 101 -3.27 0.37 17.46
C ASP A 101 -1.92 0.55 16.74
N THR A 102 -1.92 1.06 15.51
CA THR A 102 -0.70 1.32 14.73
C THR A 102 0.12 2.47 15.33
N VAL A 103 -0.52 3.56 15.71
CA VAL A 103 0.16 4.70 16.36
C VAL A 103 0.73 4.29 17.72
N LYS A 104 -0.05 3.56 18.51
CA LYS A 104 0.37 3.05 19.83
C LYS A 104 1.53 2.04 19.69
N GLY A 105 1.44 1.11 18.75
CA GLY A 105 2.49 0.12 18.50
C GLY A 105 3.80 0.76 17.99
N GLY A 106 3.74 1.94 17.40
CA GLY A 106 4.88 2.75 16.98
C GLY A 106 5.35 3.75 18.03
N ASP A 107 5.01 3.59 19.30
CA ASP A 107 5.38 4.46 20.42
C ASP A 107 5.01 5.93 20.18
N TYR A 108 3.90 6.19 19.50
CA TYR A 108 3.38 7.54 19.18
C TYR A 108 4.35 8.42 18.38
N ARG A 109 5.27 7.80 17.61
CA ARG A 109 6.26 8.51 16.79
C ARG A 109 5.82 8.73 15.36
N ALA A 110 4.75 8.07 14.94
CA ALA A 110 4.25 8.15 13.58
C ALA A 110 3.51 9.48 13.30
N ARG A 111 3.48 9.88 12.04
CA ARG A 111 2.62 10.98 11.59
C ARG A 111 1.17 10.47 11.53
N GLU A 112 0.34 10.91 12.45
CA GLU A 112 -1.03 10.43 12.63
C GLU A 112 -1.87 10.50 11.35
N ALA A 113 -1.79 11.61 10.60
CA ALA A 113 -2.54 11.77 9.36
C ALA A 113 -2.19 10.69 8.31
N ASN A 114 -0.90 10.31 8.22
CA ASN A 114 -0.46 9.28 7.29
C ASN A 114 -0.95 7.90 7.73
N VAL A 115 -0.88 7.59 9.02
CA VAL A 115 -1.35 6.32 9.58
C VAL A 115 -2.87 6.21 9.45
N TYR A 116 -3.59 7.29 9.69
CA TYR A 116 -5.04 7.31 9.51
C TYR A 116 -5.40 7.01 8.04
N ARG A 117 -4.72 7.68 7.10
CA ARG A 117 -4.94 7.42 5.66
C ARG A 117 -4.63 5.98 5.28
N LEU A 118 -3.55 5.41 5.83
CA LEU A 118 -3.22 4.00 5.62
C LEU A 118 -4.35 3.08 6.11
N ALA A 119 -4.91 3.37 7.29
CA ALA A 119 -6.03 2.60 7.84
C ALA A 119 -7.30 2.74 6.99
N GLU A 120 -7.60 3.93 6.46
CA GLU A 120 -8.73 4.15 5.55
C GLU A 120 -8.65 3.29 4.29
N VAL A 121 -7.47 3.28 3.63
CA VAL A 121 -7.29 2.55 2.35
C VAL A 121 -6.94 1.09 2.52
N SER A 122 -6.80 0.60 3.75
CA SER A 122 -6.34 -0.76 4.02
C SER A 122 -7.21 -1.84 3.35
N ASN A 123 -8.50 -1.61 3.26
CA ASN A 123 -9.45 -2.54 2.63
C ASN A 123 -9.24 -2.60 1.11
N ASP A 124 -9.09 -1.44 0.48
CA ASP A 124 -8.85 -1.33 -0.98
C ASP A 124 -7.51 -1.98 -1.35
N ILE A 125 -6.49 -1.83 -0.49
CA ILE A 125 -5.18 -2.47 -0.67
C ILE A 125 -5.30 -4.00 -0.68
N ILE A 126 -6.07 -4.59 0.23
CA ILE A 126 -6.30 -6.05 0.23
C ILE A 126 -6.99 -6.47 -1.06
N ASP A 127 -8.01 -5.74 -1.50
CA ASP A 127 -8.74 -6.06 -2.72
C ASP A 127 -7.85 -5.93 -3.96
N GLN A 128 -7.00 -4.92 -4.01
CA GLN A 128 -5.97 -4.77 -5.05
C GLN A 128 -4.98 -5.95 -5.05
N CYS A 129 -4.49 -6.37 -3.88
CA CYS A 129 -3.59 -7.52 -3.78
C CYS A 129 -4.27 -8.81 -4.28
N VAL A 130 -5.55 -9.01 -3.99
CA VAL A 130 -6.33 -10.14 -4.50
C VAL A 130 -6.42 -10.07 -6.04
N ALA A 131 -6.69 -8.89 -6.59
CA ALA A 131 -6.75 -8.68 -8.04
C ALA A 131 -5.39 -8.95 -8.71
N GLN A 132 -4.28 -8.66 -8.04
CA GLN A 132 -2.91 -8.98 -8.48
C GLN A 132 -2.53 -10.45 -8.32
N GLY A 133 -3.47 -11.32 -7.92
CA GLY A 133 -3.26 -12.75 -7.81
C GLY A 133 -2.58 -13.23 -6.52
N VAL A 134 -2.54 -12.41 -5.47
CA VAL A 134 -1.99 -12.83 -4.17
C VAL A 134 -2.87 -13.94 -3.57
N PRO A 135 -2.33 -15.14 -3.31
CA PRO A 135 -3.08 -16.29 -2.83
C PRO A 135 -3.32 -16.24 -1.32
N PHE A 136 -4.09 -15.28 -0.86
CA PHE A 136 -4.50 -15.22 0.53
C PHE A 136 -5.26 -16.49 0.94
N ALA A 137 -5.07 -16.94 2.17
CA ALA A 137 -5.87 -18.00 2.74
C ALA A 137 -7.36 -17.63 2.69
N ARG A 138 -8.19 -18.63 2.44
CA ARG A 138 -9.65 -18.47 2.40
C ARG A 138 -10.31 -19.43 3.39
N GLU A 139 -11.45 -18.99 3.89
CA GLU A 139 -12.35 -19.82 4.67
C GLU A 139 -13.16 -20.72 3.73
N TYR A 140 -13.85 -21.70 4.33
CA TYR A 140 -14.65 -22.67 3.57
C TYR A 140 -15.73 -22.02 2.68
N GLY A 141 -16.26 -20.88 3.13
CA GLY A 141 -17.24 -20.11 2.37
C GLY A 141 -16.66 -19.20 1.27
N GLY A 142 -15.33 -19.26 1.03
CA GLY A 142 -14.64 -18.48 -0.01
C GLY A 142 -14.20 -17.07 0.39
N MET A 143 -14.61 -16.58 1.55
CA MET A 143 -14.14 -15.30 2.10
C MET A 143 -12.65 -15.40 2.46
N LEU A 144 -11.96 -14.26 2.47
CA LEU A 144 -10.56 -14.22 2.91
C LEU A 144 -10.48 -14.57 4.38
N ALA A 145 -9.62 -15.54 4.72
CA ALA A 145 -9.37 -15.89 6.10
C ALA A 145 -8.57 -14.77 6.78
N ASN A 146 -8.99 -14.42 7.98
CA ASN A 146 -8.28 -13.46 8.82
C ASN A 146 -8.10 -14.02 10.23
N ARG A 147 -7.14 -13.46 10.96
CA ARG A 147 -6.81 -13.89 12.32
C ARG A 147 -6.35 -12.72 13.16
N SER A 148 -6.41 -12.89 14.48
CA SER A 148 -5.70 -12.04 15.42
C SER A 148 -4.20 -12.39 15.37
N PHE A 149 -3.34 -11.38 15.24
CA PHE A 149 -1.89 -11.57 15.17
C PHE A 149 -1.16 -10.30 15.66
N GLY A 150 0.03 -10.47 16.23
CA GLY A 150 0.89 -9.34 16.62
C GLY A 150 0.34 -8.48 17.76
N GLY A 151 -0.44 -9.06 18.67
CA GLY A 151 -1.04 -8.33 19.81
C GLY A 151 -2.36 -7.61 19.47
N ALA A 152 -2.83 -7.67 18.23
CA ALA A 152 -4.17 -7.21 17.90
C ALA A 152 -5.22 -8.10 18.55
N GLN A 153 -6.19 -7.50 19.22
CA GLN A 153 -7.27 -8.22 19.90
C GLN A 153 -8.47 -8.52 18.98
N VAL A 154 -8.35 -8.17 17.72
CA VAL A 154 -9.37 -8.36 16.68
C VAL A 154 -8.77 -9.11 15.50
N SER A 155 -9.61 -9.79 14.74
CA SER A 155 -9.23 -10.58 13.58
C SER A 155 -9.13 -9.71 12.34
N ARG A 156 -7.96 -9.09 12.11
CA ARG A 156 -7.70 -8.17 10.99
C ARG A 156 -6.52 -8.54 10.11
N THR A 157 -5.80 -9.62 10.42
CA THR A 157 -4.58 -10.01 9.72
C THR A 157 -4.90 -11.02 8.64
N PHE A 158 -4.72 -10.63 7.39
CA PHE A 158 -4.83 -11.45 6.19
C PHE A 158 -3.47 -12.05 5.86
N TYR A 159 -3.42 -13.32 5.45
CA TYR A 159 -2.15 -14.04 5.32
C TYR A 159 -2.14 -15.06 4.17
N ALA A 160 -0.96 -15.37 3.68
CA ALA A 160 -0.68 -16.40 2.69
C ALA A 160 0.30 -17.44 3.27
N LYS A 161 -0.16 -18.22 4.26
CA LYS A 161 0.50 -19.39 4.87
C LYS A 161 2.03 -19.30 4.99
N GLY A 162 2.54 -18.29 5.73
CA GLY A 162 3.97 -18.11 6.00
C GLY A 162 4.77 -17.42 4.88
N GLN A 163 4.15 -17.08 3.78
CA GLN A 163 4.79 -16.44 2.62
C GLN A 163 4.14 -15.10 2.24
N THR A 164 3.48 -14.45 3.17
CA THR A 164 2.64 -13.27 2.86
C THR A 164 3.43 -12.17 2.15
N GLY A 165 4.59 -11.76 2.67
CA GLY A 165 5.39 -10.71 2.06
C GLY A 165 5.93 -11.10 0.68
N GLN A 166 6.34 -12.34 0.51
CA GLN A 166 6.78 -12.88 -0.78
C GLN A 166 5.64 -12.83 -1.81
N GLN A 167 4.46 -13.28 -1.44
CA GLN A 167 3.32 -13.32 -2.36
C GLN A 167 2.82 -11.91 -2.71
N LEU A 168 2.80 -11.00 -1.75
CA LEU A 168 2.49 -9.59 -2.00
C LEU A 168 3.49 -8.95 -2.99
N LEU A 169 4.80 -9.20 -2.77
CA LEU A 169 5.83 -8.68 -3.66
C LEU A 169 5.71 -9.26 -5.07
N LEU A 170 5.47 -10.57 -5.20
CA LEU A 170 5.30 -11.22 -6.49
C LEU A 170 4.07 -10.69 -7.23
N GLY A 171 2.96 -10.44 -6.54
CA GLY A 171 1.75 -9.85 -7.13
C GLY A 171 2.04 -8.45 -7.69
N ALA A 172 2.64 -7.57 -6.89
CA ALA A 172 3.00 -6.23 -7.32
C ALA A 172 4.02 -6.24 -8.47
N TYR A 173 5.03 -7.12 -8.39
CA TYR A 173 6.04 -7.24 -9.44
C TYR A 173 5.49 -7.80 -10.76
N SER A 174 4.58 -8.76 -10.69
CA SER A 174 3.92 -9.29 -11.89
C SER A 174 3.11 -8.22 -12.61
N SER A 175 2.36 -7.40 -11.86
CA SER A 175 1.63 -6.26 -12.44
C SER A 175 2.58 -5.24 -13.09
N LEU A 176 3.68 -4.92 -12.40
CA LEU A 176 4.70 -4.01 -12.95
C LEU A 176 5.33 -4.58 -14.23
N SER A 177 5.68 -5.86 -14.25
CA SER A 177 6.31 -6.51 -15.40
C SER A 177 5.40 -6.53 -16.61
N CYS A 178 4.10 -6.73 -16.43
CA CYS A 178 3.13 -6.64 -17.53
C CYS A 178 3.10 -5.25 -18.18
N LEU A 179 3.24 -4.20 -17.37
CA LEU A 179 3.25 -2.82 -17.89
C LEU A 179 4.56 -2.48 -18.62
N LEU A 180 5.69 -3.00 -18.16
CA LEU A 180 6.98 -2.81 -18.82
C LEU A 180 7.00 -3.44 -20.23
N TYR A 181 6.41 -4.63 -20.40
CA TYR A 181 6.32 -5.29 -21.69
C TYR A 181 5.45 -4.53 -22.71
N THR A 182 4.43 -3.82 -22.25
CA THR A 182 3.56 -3.03 -23.14
C THR A 182 4.21 -1.73 -23.61
N SER A 183 5.19 -1.17 -22.90
CA SER A 183 5.92 0.01 -23.35
C SER A 183 7.03 -0.31 -24.36
N ASP A 184 7.75 -1.41 -24.19
CA ASP A 184 8.78 -1.85 -25.13
C ASP A 184 8.21 -2.34 -26.47
N ALA A 185 7.00 -2.86 -26.49
CA ALA A 185 6.34 -3.33 -27.71
C ALA A 185 5.76 -2.19 -28.59
N ALA A 186 5.76 -0.95 -28.08
CA ALA A 186 5.26 0.21 -28.82
C ALA A 186 6.38 1.03 -29.49
N ASP A 187 7.64 0.73 -29.19
CA ASP A 187 8.81 1.43 -29.74
C ASP A 187 9.52 0.65 -30.89
N ASP A 188 9.03 -0.57 -31.25
CA ASP A 188 9.39 -1.36 -32.43
C ASP A 188 8.33 -1.17 -33.55
#